data_4d0efd759cdcfdd276fc02764cf5d6b3
#
_entry.id   4d0efd759cdcfdd276fc02764cf5d6b3
#
_cell.length_a   1.000
_cell.length_b   1.000
_cell.length_c   1.000
_cell.angle_alpha   90.00
_cell.angle_beta   90.00
_cell.angle_gamma   90.00
#
_symmetry.space_group_name_H-M   'P 1'
#
loop_
_entity.id
_entity.type
_entity.pdbx_description
1 polymer ?
#
loop_
_entity_poly.entity_id
_entity_poly.type
_entity_poly.pdbx_seq_one_letter_code
_entity_poly.pdbx_strand_id
1 'polypeptide(L)'
;MQGSTLSASRSSRLLGYYSKGGFSSVVTVPDQYSVNELGEVPADARLPTSYGDFRIRVFHEEISGLDHVALTLGDMSGPDPVLVRVHSECLTGDAFGSLRCDCGAQLDAAMRQIHDVGWGCLVYLRQEGRGIGLHAKIQAYNLQDHGADTLDANLLLGHPADARDYGIASEILSALGITGVCLLTNNPDKVAQLVQHGIDVVERMPLVVGVSDQNRRYLTTKVNRMGHEIEDDSLGGKEH
;
A
#
# COMPACT_ATOMS: atom_id res chain seq x y z
N MET A 1 44.13 15.70 46.88
CA MET A 1 42.93 14.99 46.35
C MET A 1 42.30 15.88 45.33
N GLN A 2 42.59 15.66 44.04
CA GLN A 2 42.00 16.39 42.93
C GLN A 2 41.15 15.38 42.14
N GLY A 3 39.84 15.57 42.23
CA GLY A 3 38.92 14.80 41.42
C GLY A 3 38.83 15.35 40.00
N SER A 4 39.31 14.60 39.02
CA SER A 4 39.11 14.88 37.59
C SER A 4 37.73 14.42 37.19
N THR A 5 36.84 15.37 36.91
CA THR A 5 35.57 15.14 36.20
C THR A 5 35.90 14.91 34.72
N LEU A 6 35.74 13.69 34.27
CA LEU A 6 35.72 13.35 32.84
C LEU A 6 34.44 13.93 32.23
N SER A 7 34.59 14.99 31.44
CA SER A 7 33.60 15.49 30.51
C SER A 7 33.43 14.47 29.39
N ALA A 8 32.32 13.73 29.36
CA ALA A 8 31.95 12.93 28.21
C ALA A 8 31.58 13.89 27.05
N SER A 9 32.46 13.99 26.07
CA SER A 9 32.17 14.69 24.82
C SER A 9 31.07 13.92 24.10
N ARG A 10 29.89 14.52 24.01
CA ARG A 10 28.82 14.00 23.16
C ARG A 10 29.28 14.14 21.71
N SER A 11 29.60 13.03 21.10
CA SER A 11 29.87 12.93 19.66
C SER A 11 28.53 13.11 18.92
N SER A 12 28.45 14.10 18.05
CA SER A 12 27.30 14.33 17.17
C SER A 12 27.75 14.17 15.73
N ARG A 13 27.00 13.39 14.95
CA ARG A 13 27.25 13.22 13.51
C ARG A 13 26.56 14.31 12.71
N LEU A 14 27.26 14.88 11.74
CA LEU A 14 26.75 15.89 10.84
C LEU A 14 26.08 15.20 9.64
N LEU A 15 24.79 15.45 9.43
CA LEU A 15 24.02 14.93 8.32
C LEU A 15 23.67 16.04 7.33
N GLY A 16 23.90 15.80 6.04
CA GLY A 16 23.46 16.66 4.95
C GLY A 16 22.09 16.22 4.45
N TYR A 17 21.14 17.15 4.42
CA TYR A 17 19.84 16.92 3.77
C TYR A 17 19.90 17.43 2.33
N TYR A 18 19.58 16.57 1.36
CA TYR A 18 19.36 16.99 -0.03
C TYR A 18 17.98 17.64 -0.13
N SER A 19 17.93 18.97 -0.22
CA SER A 19 16.72 19.67 -0.67
C SER A 19 16.92 20.08 -2.14
N LYS A 20 15.96 19.79 -3.00
CA LYS A 20 15.86 20.38 -4.35
C LYS A 20 15.63 21.89 -4.19
N GLY A 21 16.69 22.66 -3.93
CA GLY A 21 16.61 24.11 -3.77
C GLY A 21 17.64 24.63 -2.76
N GLY A 22 18.91 24.49 -3.04
CA GLY A 22 20.00 25.39 -2.68
C GLY A 22 20.25 25.83 -1.22
N PHE A 23 19.63 25.23 -0.20
CA PHE A 23 20.00 25.44 1.20
C PHE A 23 20.32 24.11 1.88
N SER A 24 21.60 23.87 2.09
CA SER A 24 22.09 22.77 2.92
C SER A 24 21.96 23.18 4.40
N SER A 25 20.90 22.76 5.06
CA SER A 25 20.86 22.80 6.52
C SER A 25 21.47 21.51 7.06
N VAL A 26 22.59 21.63 7.75
CA VAL A 26 23.21 20.51 8.47
C VAL A 26 22.38 20.26 9.72
N VAL A 27 21.69 19.15 9.76
CA VAL A 27 20.96 18.69 10.96
C VAL A 27 21.87 17.78 11.76
N THR A 28 22.11 18.10 13.02
CA THR A 28 22.87 17.23 13.93
C THR A 28 21.90 16.26 14.59
N VAL A 29 22.05 14.97 14.31
CA VAL A 29 21.25 13.92 14.95
C VAL A 29 22.01 13.43 16.18
N PRO A 30 21.42 13.46 17.40
CA PRO A 30 22.05 12.92 18.60
C PRO A 30 22.36 11.43 18.45
N ASP A 31 23.45 10.94 19.06
CA ASP A 31 23.93 9.55 18.98
C ASP A 31 22.92 8.49 19.43
N GLN A 32 21.88 8.88 20.15
CA GLN A 32 20.81 7.98 20.61
C GLN A 32 19.87 7.54 19.49
N TYR A 33 19.97 8.15 18.30
CA TYR A 33 19.12 7.78 17.15
C TYR A 33 19.92 6.89 16.18
N SER A 34 19.25 5.87 15.67
CA SER A 34 19.80 5.03 14.61
C SER A 34 19.87 5.81 13.31
N VAL A 35 20.99 5.70 12.60
CA VAL A 35 21.17 6.21 11.25
C VAL A 35 21.62 5.07 10.35
N ASN A 36 21.30 5.13 9.05
CA ASN A 36 21.77 4.19 8.05
C ASN A 36 23.27 4.43 7.74
N GLU A 37 23.86 3.63 6.84
CA GLU A 37 25.28 3.76 6.45
C GLU A 37 25.62 5.12 5.82
N LEU A 38 24.62 5.81 5.23
CA LEU A 38 24.76 7.15 4.66
C LEU A 38 24.60 8.25 5.72
N GLY A 39 24.33 7.87 6.98
CA GLY A 39 24.13 8.82 8.08
C GLY A 39 22.73 9.42 8.15
N GLU A 40 21.73 8.89 7.44
CA GLU A 40 20.34 9.37 7.42
C GLU A 40 19.49 8.63 8.45
N VAL A 41 18.48 9.30 8.99
CA VAL A 41 17.45 8.66 9.82
C VAL A 41 16.53 7.85 8.89
N PRO A 42 16.42 6.53 9.07
CA PRO A 42 15.52 5.71 8.24
C PRO A 42 14.08 6.18 8.34
N ALA A 43 13.36 6.18 7.22
CA ALA A 43 11.92 6.39 7.19
C ALA A 43 11.16 5.12 7.66
N ASP A 44 11.42 4.70 8.91
CA ASP A 44 10.99 3.47 9.53
C ASP A 44 10.65 3.73 11.00
N ALA A 45 9.39 3.50 11.39
CA ALA A 45 8.92 3.81 12.74
C ALA A 45 7.87 2.80 13.24
N ARG A 46 7.69 2.73 14.56
CA ARG A 46 6.55 2.06 15.18
C ARG A 46 5.27 2.84 14.89
N LEU A 47 4.21 2.12 14.52
CA LEU A 47 2.89 2.67 14.25
C LEU A 47 1.83 1.90 15.05
N PRO A 48 1.48 2.33 16.27
CA PRO A 48 0.34 1.78 16.99
C PRO A 48 -0.95 2.09 16.23
N THR A 49 -1.78 1.08 16.00
CA THR A 49 -3.06 1.19 15.31
C THR A 49 -4.16 0.49 16.10
N SER A 50 -5.43 0.69 15.73
CA SER A 50 -6.57 -0.08 16.27
C SER A 50 -6.51 -1.58 15.93
N TYR A 51 -5.64 -1.96 14.98
CA TYR A 51 -5.43 -3.36 14.57
C TYR A 51 -4.17 -3.99 15.19
N GLY A 52 -3.38 -3.22 15.95
CA GLY A 52 -2.16 -3.69 16.59
C GLY A 52 -0.97 -2.77 16.37
N ASP A 53 0.18 -3.18 16.88
CA ASP A 53 1.45 -2.44 16.80
C ASP A 53 2.19 -2.80 15.50
N PHE A 54 1.89 -2.09 14.45
CA PHE A 54 2.60 -2.22 13.18
C PHE A 54 3.91 -1.44 13.19
N ARG A 55 4.77 -1.75 12.24
CA ARG A 55 5.91 -0.94 11.85
C ARG A 55 5.64 -0.34 10.47
N ILE A 56 5.79 0.97 10.32
CA ILE A 56 5.62 1.68 9.06
C ILE A 56 6.99 1.96 8.45
N ARG A 57 7.15 1.67 7.15
CA ARG A 57 8.32 2.02 6.34
C ARG A 57 7.88 2.74 5.07
N VAL A 58 8.65 3.75 4.69
CA VAL A 58 8.40 4.51 3.46
C VAL A 58 9.46 4.17 2.42
N PHE A 59 9.01 3.96 1.18
CA PHE A 59 9.83 3.66 0.02
C PHE A 59 9.57 4.72 -1.05
N HIS A 60 10.60 5.48 -1.38
CA HIS A 60 10.52 6.50 -2.42
C HIS A 60 10.73 5.89 -3.79
N GLU A 61 9.80 6.09 -4.71
CA GLU A 61 9.94 5.71 -6.12
C GLU A 61 10.42 6.91 -6.93
N GLU A 62 11.68 6.88 -7.38
CA GLU A 62 12.30 8.01 -8.09
C GLU A 62 11.59 8.37 -9.40
N ILE A 63 11.06 7.38 -10.13
CA ILE A 63 10.43 7.58 -11.43
C ILE A 63 9.15 8.40 -11.31
N SER A 64 8.29 8.06 -10.37
CA SER A 64 7.02 8.77 -10.15
C SER A 64 7.16 9.93 -9.16
N GLY A 65 8.20 9.93 -8.32
CA GLY A 65 8.37 10.82 -7.18
C GLY A 65 7.37 10.56 -6.05
N LEU A 66 6.78 9.36 -5.99
CA LEU A 66 5.80 8.98 -4.99
C LEU A 66 6.44 8.21 -3.83
N ASP A 67 5.89 8.40 -2.65
CA ASP A 67 6.25 7.67 -1.44
C ASP A 67 5.25 6.55 -1.19
N HIS A 68 5.68 5.31 -1.37
CA HIS A 68 4.90 4.12 -1.05
C HIS A 68 5.14 3.68 0.39
N VAL A 69 4.21 2.93 0.96
CA VAL A 69 4.27 2.54 2.37
C VAL A 69 4.19 1.03 2.50
N ALA A 70 4.99 0.45 3.41
CA ALA A 70 4.78 -0.89 3.92
C ALA A 70 4.44 -0.83 5.41
N LEU A 71 3.37 -1.51 5.81
CA LEU A 71 3.03 -1.79 7.20
C LEU A 71 3.35 -3.25 7.48
N THR A 72 4.20 -3.51 8.45
CA THR A 72 4.59 -4.87 8.84
C THR A 72 4.23 -5.16 10.28
N LEU A 73 3.79 -6.38 10.55
CA LEU A 73 3.50 -6.90 11.88
C LEU A 73 4.24 -8.23 12.08
N GLY A 74 4.78 -8.44 13.27
CA GLY A 74 5.47 -9.67 13.64
C GLY A 74 6.82 -9.88 12.94
N ASP A 75 7.36 -11.09 13.09
CA ASP A 75 8.62 -11.50 12.48
C ASP A 75 8.34 -12.26 11.17
N MET A 76 8.87 -11.79 10.07
CA MET A 76 8.68 -12.34 8.73
C MET A 76 9.94 -13.06 8.21
N SER A 77 10.94 -13.30 9.09
CA SER A 77 12.22 -13.95 8.72
C SER A 77 12.14 -15.47 8.62
N GLY A 78 10.98 -16.06 8.96
CA GLY A 78 10.75 -17.51 8.88
C GLY A 78 10.66 -18.05 7.44
N PRO A 79 10.67 -19.38 7.26
CA PRO A 79 10.56 -20.03 5.96
C PRO A 79 9.13 -20.03 5.40
N ASP A 80 8.14 -19.70 6.20
CA ASP A 80 6.73 -19.76 5.80
C ASP A 80 6.34 -18.56 4.93
N PRO A 81 5.43 -18.75 3.95
CA PRO A 81 4.98 -17.63 3.12
C PRO A 81 4.25 -16.58 3.93
N VAL A 82 4.59 -15.31 3.71
CA VAL A 82 4.05 -14.17 4.45
C VAL A 82 2.64 -13.83 3.99
N LEU A 83 1.72 -13.56 4.92
CA LEU A 83 0.42 -12.99 4.56
C LEU A 83 0.60 -11.55 4.08
N VAL A 84 0.27 -11.30 2.79
CA VAL A 84 0.50 -10.01 2.15
C VAL A 84 -0.77 -9.45 1.54
N ARG A 85 -1.00 -8.16 1.75
CA ARG A 85 -1.92 -7.34 0.98
C ARG A 85 -1.15 -6.27 0.22
N VAL A 86 -1.32 -6.23 -1.11
CA VAL A 86 -0.94 -5.06 -1.92
C VAL A 86 -2.19 -4.24 -2.18
N HIS A 87 -2.25 -3.06 -1.57
CA HIS A 87 -3.39 -2.13 -1.62
C HIS A 87 -3.01 -0.90 -2.44
N SER A 88 -3.77 -0.58 -3.50
CA SER A 88 -3.61 0.69 -4.21
C SER A 88 -4.48 1.74 -3.56
N GLU A 89 -3.93 2.91 -3.30
CA GLU A 89 -4.58 4.06 -2.66
C GLU A 89 -5.97 4.35 -3.23
N CYS A 90 -6.90 4.60 -2.34
CA CYS A 90 -8.24 5.08 -2.66
C CYS A 90 -8.69 6.05 -1.57
N LEU A 91 -8.29 7.32 -1.67
CA LEU A 91 -8.56 8.33 -0.65
C LEU A 91 -10.03 8.36 -0.22
N THR A 92 -10.95 8.26 -1.18
CA THR A 92 -12.37 8.30 -0.89
C THR A 92 -12.87 7.09 -0.10
N GLY A 93 -12.37 5.89 -0.41
CA GLY A 93 -12.71 4.66 0.31
C GLY A 93 -11.95 4.52 1.62
N ASP A 94 -10.63 4.73 1.58
CA ASP A 94 -9.73 4.43 2.69
C ASP A 94 -9.85 5.46 3.84
N ALA A 95 -10.04 6.75 3.50
CA ALA A 95 -10.08 7.83 4.49
C ALA A 95 -11.47 8.41 4.72
N PHE A 96 -12.33 8.47 3.68
CA PHE A 96 -13.64 9.14 3.77
C PHE A 96 -14.81 8.17 3.89
N GLY A 97 -14.57 6.85 3.88
CA GLY A 97 -15.62 5.85 4.04
C GLY A 97 -16.63 5.83 2.89
N SER A 98 -16.18 6.14 1.66
CA SER A 98 -17.04 6.13 0.48
C SER A 98 -17.61 4.74 0.22
N LEU A 99 -18.93 4.67 0.00
CA LEU A 99 -19.63 3.44 -0.35
C LEU A 99 -19.63 3.14 -1.87
N ARG A 100 -19.00 3.99 -2.70
CA ARG A 100 -18.87 3.77 -4.15
C ARG A 100 -17.95 2.61 -4.51
N CYS A 101 -17.08 2.18 -3.59
CA CYS A 101 -16.13 1.07 -3.78
C CYS A 101 -16.01 0.24 -2.51
N ASP A 102 -15.29 -0.85 -2.62
CA ASP A 102 -14.97 -1.79 -1.54
C ASP A 102 -13.59 -1.53 -0.90
N CYS A 103 -12.87 -0.47 -1.30
CA CYS A 103 -11.46 -0.26 -0.95
C CYS A 103 -11.24 -0.13 0.56
N GLY A 104 -11.97 0.76 1.24
CA GLY A 104 -11.83 0.95 2.68
C GLY A 104 -12.13 -0.32 3.48
N ALA A 105 -13.20 -1.04 3.12
CA ALA A 105 -13.53 -2.32 3.75
C ALA A 105 -12.42 -3.37 3.51
N GLN A 106 -11.81 -3.40 2.33
CA GLN A 106 -10.69 -4.29 2.03
C GLN A 106 -9.43 -3.93 2.82
N LEU A 107 -9.14 -2.64 3.00
CA LEU A 107 -8.02 -2.18 3.82
C LEU A 107 -8.22 -2.62 5.28
N ASP A 108 -9.39 -2.36 5.85
CA ASP A 108 -9.77 -2.75 7.20
C ASP A 108 -9.65 -4.27 7.40
N ALA A 109 -10.23 -5.06 6.49
CA ALA A 109 -10.20 -6.52 6.58
C ALA A 109 -8.78 -7.09 6.45
N ALA A 110 -7.94 -6.52 5.59
CA ALA A 110 -6.55 -6.95 5.45
C ALA A 110 -5.74 -6.67 6.72
N MET A 111 -5.89 -5.48 7.32
CA MET A 111 -5.23 -5.12 8.57
C MET A 111 -5.65 -6.04 9.72
N ARG A 112 -6.95 -6.40 9.81
CA ARG A 112 -7.45 -7.36 10.80
C ARG A 112 -6.88 -8.76 10.58
N GLN A 113 -6.89 -9.27 9.34
CA GLN A 113 -6.37 -10.61 9.05
C GLN A 113 -4.87 -10.72 9.37
N ILE A 114 -4.07 -9.69 9.05
CA ILE A 114 -2.66 -9.66 9.42
C ILE A 114 -2.50 -9.66 10.95
N HIS A 115 -3.36 -8.91 11.67
CA HIS A 115 -3.36 -8.91 13.14
C HIS A 115 -3.71 -10.29 13.70
N ASP A 116 -4.76 -10.94 13.19
CA ASP A 116 -5.26 -12.22 13.68
C ASP A 116 -4.25 -13.36 13.46
N VAL A 117 -3.50 -13.31 12.35
CA VAL A 117 -2.38 -14.23 12.07
C VAL A 117 -1.17 -13.91 12.96
N GLY A 118 -1.01 -12.66 13.39
CA GLY A 118 0.09 -12.18 14.24
C GLY A 118 1.35 -11.78 13.48
N TRP A 119 1.39 -11.95 12.15
CA TRP A 119 2.50 -11.55 11.29
C TRP A 119 2.05 -11.36 9.85
N GLY A 120 2.66 -10.42 9.13
CA GLY A 120 2.32 -10.14 7.75
C GLY A 120 2.70 -8.73 7.30
N CYS A 121 2.39 -8.42 6.04
CA CYS A 121 2.75 -7.16 5.41
C CYS A 121 1.59 -6.60 4.60
N LEU A 122 1.32 -5.31 4.76
CA LEU A 122 0.46 -4.53 3.87
C LEU A 122 1.31 -3.52 3.12
N VAL A 123 1.41 -3.66 1.80
CA VAL A 123 2.04 -2.68 0.90
C VAL A 123 0.95 -1.74 0.39
N TYR A 124 1.07 -0.45 0.72
CA TYR A 124 0.14 0.60 0.31
C TYR A 124 0.77 1.45 -0.80
N LEU A 125 0.29 1.25 -2.02
CA LEU A 125 0.80 1.94 -3.21
C LEU A 125 0.05 3.24 -3.45
N ARG A 126 0.78 4.33 -3.62
CA ARG A 126 0.25 5.66 -3.92
C ARG A 126 -0.19 5.79 -5.38
N GLN A 127 -1.08 4.89 -5.82
CA GLN A 127 -1.58 4.77 -7.19
C GLN A 127 -3.09 5.05 -7.24
N GLU A 128 -3.48 6.26 -6.81
CA GLU A 128 -4.88 6.71 -6.75
C GLU A 128 -5.58 6.61 -8.11
N GLY A 129 -6.86 6.22 -8.08
CA GLY A 129 -7.69 6.17 -9.28
C GLY A 129 -7.20 5.13 -10.31
N ARG A 130 -6.57 4.04 -9.90
CA ARG A 130 -5.90 3.07 -10.78
C ARG A 130 -4.73 3.68 -11.56
N GLY A 131 -3.99 4.58 -10.93
CA GLY A 131 -2.83 5.25 -11.51
C GLY A 131 -3.14 6.53 -12.29
N ILE A 132 -4.42 6.91 -12.46
CA ILE A 132 -4.79 8.16 -13.17
C ILE A 132 -4.84 9.40 -12.25
N GLY A 133 -4.74 9.19 -10.94
CA GLY A 133 -4.76 10.24 -9.92
C GLY A 133 -6.15 10.65 -9.46
N LEU A 134 -6.19 11.39 -8.33
CA LEU A 134 -7.44 11.78 -7.67
C LEU A 134 -8.32 12.67 -8.55
N HIS A 135 -7.72 13.65 -9.26
CA HIS A 135 -8.47 14.59 -10.08
C HIS A 135 -9.28 13.86 -11.16
N ALA A 136 -8.61 13.03 -11.97
CA ALA A 136 -9.26 12.26 -13.03
C ALA A 136 -10.27 11.26 -12.48
N LYS A 137 -10.01 10.64 -11.33
CA LYS A 137 -10.97 9.78 -10.64
C LYS A 137 -12.26 10.51 -10.28
N ILE A 138 -12.19 11.76 -9.76
CA ILE A 138 -13.40 12.52 -9.43
C ILE A 138 -14.14 12.96 -10.70
N GLN A 139 -13.43 13.28 -11.78
CA GLN A 139 -14.07 13.50 -13.10
C GLN A 139 -14.79 12.23 -13.58
N ALA A 140 -14.17 11.05 -13.44
CA ALA A 140 -14.82 9.78 -13.76
C ALA A 140 -16.07 9.53 -12.91
N TYR A 141 -16.06 9.87 -11.61
CA TYR A 141 -17.24 9.81 -10.76
C TYR A 141 -18.37 10.70 -11.27
N ASN A 142 -18.07 11.92 -11.72
CA ASN A 142 -19.06 12.80 -12.31
C ASN A 142 -19.71 12.19 -13.57
N LEU A 143 -18.89 11.57 -14.45
CA LEU A 143 -19.44 10.87 -15.63
C LEU A 143 -20.31 9.66 -15.24
N GLN A 144 -19.92 8.93 -14.19
CA GLN A 144 -20.72 7.82 -13.67
C GLN A 144 -22.06 8.28 -13.09
N ASP A 145 -22.11 9.44 -12.45
CA ASP A 145 -23.37 10.05 -11.97
C ASP A 145 -24.35 10.37 -13.12
N HIS A 146 -23.80 10.55 -14.34
CA HIS A 146 -24.54 10.76 -15.59
C HIS A 146 -24.72 9.49 -16.42
N GLY A 147 -24.44 8.30 -15.86
CA GLY A 147 -24.77 7.00 -16.45
C GLY A 147 -23.63 6.23 -17.11
N ALA A 148 -22.42 6.81 -17.24
CA ALA A 148 -21.26 6.06 -17.72
C ALA A 148 -20.92 4.90 -16.74
N ASP A 149 -20.37 3.81 -17.27
CA ASP A 149 -19.78 2.79 -16.37
C ASP A 149 -18.36 3.19 -15.96
N THR A 150 -17.78 2.44 -15.02
CA THR A 150 -16.46 2.77 -14.45
C THR A 150 -15.34 2.74 -15.49
N LEU A 151 -15.39 1.82 -16.45
CA LEU A 151 -14.35 1.65 -17.46
C LEU A 151 -14.52 2.69 -18.58
N ASP A 152 -15.77 2.88 -19.03
CA ASP A 152 -16.08 3.85 -20.08
C ASP A 152 -15.80 5.29 -19.61
N ALA A 153 -16.04 5.61 -18.33
CA ALA A 153 -15.69 6.91 -17.78
C ALA A 153 -14.18 7.22 -17.89
N ASN A 154 -13.29 6.25 -17.62
CA ASN A 154 -11.86 6.44 -17.80
C ASN A 154 -11.49 6.64 -19.29
N LEU A 155 -12.04 5.81 -20.18
CA LEU A 155 -11.78 5.91 -21.61
C LEU A 155 -12.26 7.23 -22.21
N LEU A 156 -13.43 7.74 -21.77
CA LEU A 156 -13.96 9.05 -22.20
C LEU A 156 -13.03 10.21 -21.76
N LEU A 157 -12.32 10.05 -20.66
CA LEU A 157 -11.31 11.02 -20.19
C LEU A 157 -9.94 10.85 -20.86
N GLY A 158 -9.78 9.87 -21.77
CA GLY A 158 -8.52 9.60 -22.44
C GLY A 158 -7.52 8.81 -21.63
N HIS A 159 -7.95 8.20 -20.51
CA HIS A 159 -7.11 7.35 -19.66
C HIS A 159 -7.29 5.86 -19.98
N PRO A 160 -6.27 5.03 -19.73
CA PRO A 160 -6.43 3.58 -19.81
C PRO A 160 -7.40 3.09 -18.73
N ALA A 161 -7.97 1.90 -18.93
CA ALA A 161 -8.86 1.25 -17.98
C ALA A 161 -8.18 0.97 -16.63
N ASP A 162 -6.90 0.61 -16.69
CA ASP A 162 -6.00 0.41 -15.55
C ASP A 162 -4.58 0.81 -15.96
N ALA A 163 -3.96 1.70 -15.20
CA ALA A 163 -2.59 2.18 -15.40
C ALA A 163 -1.66 1.79 -14.25
N ARG A 164 -2.11 0.86 -13.37
CA ARG A 164 -1.29 0.45 -12.23
C ARG A 164 -0.15 -0.45 -12.67
N ASP A 165 0.97 -0.26 -12.00
CA ASP A 165 2.14 -1.13 -12.04
C ASP A 165 2.36 -1.73 -10.65
N TYR A 166 2.49 -3.05 -10.56
CA TYR A 166 2.76 -3.74 -9.31
C TYR A 166 4.23 -4.16 -9.15
N GLY A 167 5.10 -3.79 -10.09
CA GLY A 167 6.54 -4.02 -10.01
C GLY A 167 7.14 -3.41 -8.75
N ILE A 168 6.76 -2.16 -8.43
CA ILE A 168 7.21 -1.49 -7.20
C ILE A 168 6.81 -2.24 -5.93
N ALA A 169 5.66 -2.94 -5.91
CA ALA A 169 5.29 -3.78 -4.77
C ALA A 169 6.26 -4.95 -4.59
N SER A 170 6.72 -5.55 -5.70
CA SER A 170 7.71 -6.63 -5.66
C SER A 170 9.07 -6.15 -5.16
N GLU A 171 9.49 -4.94 -5.56
CA GLU A 171 10.72 -4.31 -5.06
C GLU A 171 10.64 -4.06 -3.55
N ILE A 172 9.50 -3.52 -3.07
CA ILE A 172 9.26 -3.29 -1.64
C ILE A 172 9.30 -4.61 -0.86
N LEU A 173 8.60 -5.65 -1.33
CA LEU A 173 8.59 -6.97 -0.69
C LEU A 173 10.01 -7.56 -0.64
N SER A 174 10.76 -7.49 -1.73
CA SER A 174 12.15 -7.95 -1.81
C SER A 174 13.06 -7.19 -0.85
N ALA A 175 12.90 -5.87 -0.75
CA ALA A 175 13.66 -5.03 0.20
C ALA A 175 13.34 -5.37 1.67
N LEU A 176 12.15 -5.92 1.94
CA LEU A 176 11.75 -6.44 3.25
C LEU A 176 12.20 -7.89 3.49
N GLY A 177 12.86 -8.53 2.51
CA GLY A 177 13.26 -9.94 2.57
C GLY A 177 12.11 -10.93 2.35
N ILE A 178 10.95 -10.47 1.86
CA ILE A 178 9.76 -11.29 1.60
C ILE A 178 9.81 -11.80 0.16
N THR A 179 9.98 -13.10 -0.01
CA THR A 179 10.07 -13.75 -1.33
C THR A 179 8.91 -14.69 -1.63
N GLY A 180 8.29 -15.28 -0.60
CA GLY A 180 7.11 -16.15 -0.70
C GLY A 180 5.91 -15.54 0.03
N VAL A 181 4.74 -15.52 -0.62
CA VAL A 181 3.56 -14.83 -0.09
C VAL A 181 2.27 -15.65 -0.22
N CYS A 182 1.38 -15.52 0.79
CA CYS A 182 -0.05 -15.76 0.68
C CYS A 182 -0.71 -14.42 0.38
N LEU A 183 -1.19 -14.20 -0.85
CA LEU A 183 -1.61 -12.89 -1.33
C LEU A 183 -3.12 -12.68 -1.20
N LEU A 184 -3.52 -11.70 -0.39
CA LEU A 184 -4.92 -11.25 -0.26
C LEU A 184 -5.33 -10.43 -1.48
N THR A 185 -5.99 -11.07 -2.47
CA THR A 185 -6.43 -10.38 -3.69
C THR A 185 -7.52 -11.13 -4.44
N ASN A 186 -8.40 -10.37 -5.14
CA ASN A 186 -9.35 -10.89 -6.12
C ASN A 186 -8.91 -10.57 -7.56
N ASN A 187 -7.74 -9.92 -7.75
CA ASN A 187 -7.23 -9.52 -9.05
C ASN A 187 -6.14 -10.49 -9.53
N PRO A 188 -6.39 -11.32 -10.55
CA PRO A 188 -5.39 -12.25 -11.09
C PRO A 188 -4.20 -11.54 -11.77
N ASP A 189 -4.42 -10.35 -12.35
CA ASP A 189 -3.34 -9.57 -12.94
C ASP A 189 -2.29 -9.15 -11.88
N LYS A 190 -2.74 -8.82 -10.66
CA LYS A 190 -1.82 -8.55 -9.55
C LYS A 190 -0.94 -9.76 -9.20
N VAL A 191 -1.52 -10.96 -9.21
CA VAL A 191 -0.75 -12.21 -9.00
C VAL A 191 0.28 -12.37 -10.12
N ALA A 192 -0.15 -12.23 -11.38
CA ALA A 192 0.72 -12.41 -12.55
C ALA A 192 1.91 -11.42 -12.53
N GLN A 193 1.67 -10.14 -12.22
CA GLN A 193 2.74 -9.14 -12.16
C GLN A 193 3.72 -9.41 -11.02
N LEU A 194 3.26 -9.77 -9.81
CA LEU A 194 4.15 -10.11 -8.69
C LEU A 194 5.04 -11.31 -9.03
N VAL A 195 4.46 -12.35 -9.64
CA VAL A 195 5.22 -13.55 -10.09
C VAL A 195 6.23 -13.17 -11.17
N GLN A 196 5.86 -12.34 -12.14
CA GLN A 196 6.76 -11.86 -13.19
C GLN A 196 7.97 -11.10 -12.62
N HIS A 197 7.78 -10.40 -11.49
CA HIS A 197 8.83 -9.67 -10.79
C HIS A 197 9.53 -10.48 -9.68
N GLY A 198 9.36 -11.82 -9.66
CA GLY A 198 10.17 -12.73 -8.84
C GLY A 198 9.62 -12.99 -7.42
N ILE A 199 8.39 -12.58 -7.12
CA ILE A 199 7.71 -12.96 -5.87
C ILE A 199 7.00 -14.29 -6.08
N ASP A 200 7.26 -15.27 -5.20
CA ASP A 200 6.55 -16.54 -5.20
C ASP A 200 5.17 -16.39 -4.53
N VAL A 201 4.11 -16.36 -5.33
CA VAL A 201 2.73 -16.32 -4.83
C VAL A 201 2.28 -17.77 -4.59
N VAL A 202 2.53 -18.27 -3.38
CA VAL A 202 2.22 -19.65 -2.98
C VAL A 202 0.71 -19.89 -2.94
N GLU A 203 -0.04 -18.88 -2.50
CA GLU A 203 -1.49 -18.95 -2.40
C GLU A 203 -2.12 -17.58 -2.69
N ARG A 204 -3.21 -17.60 -3.48
CA ARG A 204 -4.10 -16.45 -3.62
C ARG A 204 -5.29 -16.62 -2.67
N MET A 205 -5.42 -15.73 -1.72
CA MET A 205 -6.52 -15.68 -0.77
C MET A 205 -7.54 -14.63 -1.20
N PRO A 206 -8.82 -14.99 -1.40
CA PRO A 206 -9.83 -14.01 -1.77
C PRO A 206 -10.11 -13.03 -0.64
N LEU A 207 -10.43 -11.77 -1.00
CA LEU A 207 -10.80 -10.72 -0.06
C LEU A 207 -12.07 -10.01 -0.54
N VAL A 208 -13.22 -10.66 -0.33
CA VAL A 208 -14.53 -10.14 -0.73
C VAL A 208 -15.24 -9.60 0.51
N VAL A 209 -15.26 -8.28 0.65
CA VAL A 209 -15.85 -7.56 1.78
C VAL A 209 -16.43 -6.22 1.33
N GLY A 210 -17.32 -5.64 2.14
CA GLY A 210 -17.85 -4.30 1.89
C GLY A 210 -18.82 -4.24 0.70
N VAL A 211 -19.42 -5.35 0.30
CA VAL A 211 -20.45 -5.39 -0.74
C VAL A 211 -21.69 -4.66 -0.24
N SER A 212 -22.23 -3.76 -1.03
CA SER A 212 -23.44 -2.97 -0.74
C SER A 212 -24.18 -2.65 -2.02
N ASP A 213 -25.43 -2.20 -1.92
CA ASP A 213 -26.19 -1.77 -3.09
C ASP A 213 -25.53 -0.58 -3.80
N GLN A 214 -24.80 0.26 -3.07
CA GLN A 214 -24.12 1.45 -3.61
C GLN A 214 -22.93 1.10 -4.51
N ASN A 215 -22.25 -0.02 -4.26
CA ASN A 215 -21.05 -0.43 -5.03
C ASN A 215 -21.27 -1.70 -5.89
N ARG A 216 -22.46 -2.29 -5.88
CA ARG A 216 -22.74 -3.53 -6.63
C ARG A 216 -22.40 -3.38 -8.12
N ARG A 217 -22.83 -2.29 -8.77
CA ARG A 217 -22.53 -2.00 -10.17
C ARG A 217 -21.01 -1.90 -10.42
N TYR A 218 -20.28 -1.26 -9.52
CA TYR A 218 -18.82 -1.16 -9.57
C TYR A 218 -18.14 -2.54 -9.48
N LEU A 219 -18.57 -3.38 -8.53
CA LEU A 219 -18.05 -4.73 -8.36
C LEU A 219 -18.38 -5.63 -9.56
N THR A 220 -19.60 -5.53 -10.10
CA THR A 220 -19.99 -6.24 -11.31
C THR A 220 -19.10 -5.84 -12.51
N THR A 221 -18.75 -4.56 -12.65
CA THR A 221 -17.80 -4.11 -13.70
C THR A 221 -16.41 -4.72 -13.48
N LYS A 222 -15.93 -4.82 -12.23
CA LYS A 222 -14.66 -5.50 -11.91
C LYS A 222 -14.66 -6.96 -12.38
N VAL A 223 -15.74 -7.70 -12.13
CA VAL A 223 -15.86 -9.12 -12.54
C VAL A 223 -15.95 -9.22 -14.06
N ASN A 224 -16.94 -8.56 -14.66
CA ASN A 224 -17.30 -8.79 -16.06
C ASN A 224 -16.31 -8.18 -17.06
N ARG A 225 -15.66 -7.08 -16.72
CA ARG A 225 -14.83 -6.29 -17.64
C ARG A 225 -13.34 -6.20 -17.24
N MET A 226 -12.98 -6.60 -16.01
CA MET A 226 -11.61 -6.47 -15.49
C MET A 226 -11.05 -7.79 -14.96
N GLY A 227 -11.75 -8.92 -15.17
CA GLY A 227 -11.26 -10.25 -14.82
C GLY A 227 -11.11 -10.52 -13.33
N HIS A 228 -11.73 -9.73 -12.44
CA HIS A 228 -11.67 -10.01 -11.01
C HIS A 228 -12.44 -11.29 -10.68
N GLU A 229 -11.84 -12.14 -9.87
CA GLU A 229 -12.43 -13.38 -9.40
C GLU A 229 -13.18 -13.15 -8.08
N ILE A 230 -14.48 -12.84 -8.20
CA ILE A 230 -15.42 -12.69 -7.10
C ILE A 230 -16.59 -13.63 -7.42
N GLU A 231 -16.95 -14.51 -6.50
CA GLU A 231 -18.06 -15.44 -6.69
C GLU A 231 -19.40 -14.64 -6.75
N ASP A 232 -20.30 -15.02 -7.68
CA ASP A 232 -21.58 -14.35 -7.89
C ASP A 232 -22.46 -14.31 -6.62
N ASP A 233 -22.43 -15.39 -5.82
CA ASP A 233 -23.14 -15.45 -4.54
C ASP A 233 -22.66 -14.40 -3.53
N SER A 234 -21.39 -14.00 -3.63
CA SER A 234 -20.79 -12.96 -2.77
C SER A 234 -21.26 -11.55 -3.14
N LEU A 235 -21.78 -11.34 -4.36
CA LEU A 235 -22.33 -10.06 -4.82
C LEU A 235 -23.81 -9.88 -4.46
N GLY A 236 -24.43 -10.89 -3.79
CA GLY A 236 -25.86 -10.91 -3.46
C GLY A 236 -26.70 -11.28 -4.66
N GLY A 237 -27.37 -12.44 -4.58
CA GLY A 237 -28.05 -13.13 -5.67
C GLY A 237 -28.97 -12.28 -6.52
N LYS A 238 -29.25 -12.83 -7.69
CA LYS A 238 -30.17 -12.31 -8.73
C LYS A 238 -31.45 -11.76 -8.12
N GLU A 239 -31.69 -10.47 -8.35
CA GLU A 239 -33.06 -9.99 -8.34
C GLU A 239 -33.84 -10.74 -9.45
N HIS A 240 -34.88 -11.46 -9.05
CA HIS A 240 -35.89 -12.04 -9.93
C HIS A 240 -36.90 -10.99 -10.36
#